data_566d2b1c09623aaeeef8212b574c9ed2
#
_entry.id   566d2b1c09623aaeeef8212b574c9ed2
#
_cell.length_a   1.000
_cell.length_b   1.000
_cell.length_c   1.000
_cell.angle_alpha   90.00
_cell.angle_beta   90.00
_cell.angle_gamma   90.00
#
_symmetry.space_group_name_H-M   'P 1'
#
loop_
_entity.id
_entity.type
_entity.pdbx_description
1 polymer ?
#
loop_
_entity_poly.entity_id
_entity_poly.type
_entity_poly.pdbx_seq_one_letter_code
_entity_poly.pdbx_strand_id
1 'polypeptide(L)'
;MPRSHAMSQESFLFARACLAAGLAAVAFHPAHADTVPVAVAANFTAPMQKIAAAFEADTGHKAELSFGATGKFYAQITHGAPFQVLLAADDTTPVRLEREGQAVANTRFTYAVGTLVLWSAQPGYVDAQGAVLKTGDFKHLALANPKLAPYGLAATQVLDKLGLTAQLQPRFVQGENIAQTFQFVATGNAPLGFVALSQVMEDGKIRTGSAWRVPAHLHDPIRQDAVLLLPGKDSAAARALMNYLRSDRARAIIQAYGYSF
;
A
#
# COMPACT_ATOMS: atom_id res chain seq x y z
N MET A 1 -7.66 -19.70 -103.31
CA MET A 1 -8.84 -19.54 -102.49
C MET A 1 -8.58 -20.27 -101.17
N PRO A 2 -8.86 -19.81 -100.13
CA PRO A 2 -9.44 -18.65 -99.47
C PRO A 2 -9.14 -18.36 -98.03
N ARG A 3 -9.73 -17.41 -97.58
CA ARG A 3 -10.29 -16.88 -96.37
C ARG A 3 -9.42 -16.81 -95.10
N SER A 4 -9.04 -15.59 -94.88
CA SER A 4 -8.68 -14.98 -93.59
C SER A 4 -9.75 -15.11 -92.47
N HIS A 5 -9.39 -15.40 -91.28
CA HIS A 5 -10.16 -15.02 -90.16
C HIS A 5 -9.29 -14.28 -89.13
N ALA A 6 -9.67 -13.05 -88.90
CA ALA A 6 -9.15 -12.19 -87.88
C ALA A 6 -9.53 -12.73 -86.45
N MET A 7 -8.61 -12.87 -85.59
CA MET A 7 -8.86 -13.07 -84.19
C MET A 7 -8.70 -11.76 -83.46
N SER A 8 -9.78 -11.38 -82.79
CA SER A 8 -10.00 -10.15 -82.04
C SER A 8 -9.13 -9.98 -80.77
N GLN A 9 -8.70 -8.74 -80.60
CA GLN A 9 -7.90 -8.23 -79.48
C GLN A 9 -8.72 -8.04 -78.19
N GLU A 10 -9.40 -9.03 -77.65
CA GLU A 10 -10.18 -8.83 -76.42
C GLU A 10 -9.77 -9.71 -75.23
N SER A 11 -8.58 -10.25 -75.21
CA SER A 11 -8.16 -11.15 -74.08
C SER A 11 -7.04 -10.63 -73.20
N PHE A 12 -6.75 -9.31 -73.22
CA PHE A 12 -5.63 -8.77 -72.39
C PHE A 12 -6.04 -7.82 -71.24
N LEU A 13 -7.29 -7.76 -70.81
CA LEU A 13 -7.75 -6.77 -69.85
C LEU A 13 -8.25 -7.35 -68.50
N PHE A 14 -8.14 -8.66 -68.26
CA PHE A 14 -8.62 -9.29 -66.98
C PHE A 14 -7.52 -9.76 -66.08
N ALA A 15 -6.27 -9.43 -66.20
CA ALA A 15 -5.16 -9.93 -65.43
C ALA A 15 -4.47 -8.86 -64.54
N ARG A 16 -5.14 -7.77 -64.14
CA ARG A 16 -4.50 -6.72 -63.29
C ARG A 16 -5.38 -6.15 -62.18
N ALA A 17 -6.23 -6.95 -61.54
CA ALA A 17 -7.06 -6.48 -60.42
C ALA A 17 -7.02 -7.42 -59.19
N CYS A 18 -5.89 -8.09 -58.93
CA CYS A 18 -5.67 -8.87 -57.71
C CYS A 18 -4.37 -8.45 -57.04
N LEU A 19 -4.25 -7.17 -56.67
CA LEU A 19 -3.12 -6.76 -55.82
C LEU A 19 -3.61 -5.84 -54.71
N ALA A 20 -3.21 -6.20 -53.50
CA ALA A 20 -3.19 -5.37 -52.30
C ALA A 20 -4.51 -5.23 -51.53
N ALA A 21 -5.01 -6.33 -50.93
CA ALA A 21 -5.67 -6.26 -49.64
C ALA A 21 -4.78 -6.99 -48.62
N GLY A 22 -3.62 -6.42 -48.35
CA GLY A 22 -2.79 -6.80 -47.17
C GLY A 22 -3.50 -6.30 -45.93
N LEU A 23 -4.41 -7.12 -45.36
CA LEU A 23 -4.88 -6.90 -43.99
C LEU A 23 -3.65 -6.99 -43.09
N ALA A 24 -3.20 -5.85 -42.58
CA ALA A 24 -2.35 -5.78 -41.39
C ALA A 24 -3.19 -6.34 -40.25
N ALA A 25 -3.07 -7.63 -39.97
CA ALA A 25 -3.53 -8.24 -38.75
C ALA A 25 -2.70 -7.61 -37.61
N VAL A 26 -3.24 -6.55 -37.00
CA VAL A 26 -2.77 -6.06 -35.71
C VAL A 26 -2.99 -7.21 -34.75
N ALA A 27 -1.91 -7.92 -34.44
CA ALA A 27 -1.91 -8.94 -33.42
C ALA A 27 -2.25 -8.25 -32.11
N PHE A 28 -3.52 -8.25 -31.74
CA PHE A 28 -3.94 -8.02 -30.37
C PHE A 28 -3.33 -9.16 -29.54
N HIS A 29 -2.15 -8.91 -28.98
CA HIS A 29 -1.67 -9.74 -27.90
C HIS A 29 -2.63 -9.50 -26.73
N PRO A 30 -3.38 -10.53 -26.26
CA PRO A 30 -4.14 -10.37 -25.03
C PRO A 30 -3.14 -9.97 -23.96
N ALA A 31 -3.36 -8.83 -23.34
CA ALA A 31 -2.58 -8.44 -22.18
C ALA A 31 -2.74 -9.57 -21.16
N HIS A 32 -1.68 -10.35 -20.93
CA HIS A 32 -1.69 -11.39 -19.90
C HIS A 32 -1.97 -10.72 -18.56
N ALA A 33 -3.05 -11.14 -17.92
CA ALA A 33 -3.37 -10.72 -16.57
C ALA A 33 -2.40 -11.39 -15.61
N ASP A 34 -1.38 -10.66 -15.17
CA ASP A 34 -0.39 -11.18 -14.23
C ASP A 34 -0.78 -10.86 -12.79
N THR A 35 -0.41 -11.76 -11.87
CA THR A 35 -0.56 -11.55 -10.44
C THR A 35 0.74 -11.05 -9.82
N VAL A 36 0.64 -10.02 -8.99
CA VAL A 36 1.75 -9.38 -8.28
C VAL A 36 1.65 -9.69 -6.79
N PRO A 37 2.53 -10.52 -6.21
CA PRO A 37 2.62 -10.69 -4.76
C PRO A 37 3.14 -9.42 -4.08
N VAL A 38 2.34 -8.85 -3.18
CA VAL A 38 2.62 -7.55 -2.54
C VAL A 38 2.65 -7.70 -1.03
N ALA A 39 3.77 -7.30 -0.42
CA ALA A 39 3.87 -7.14 1.03
C ALA A 39 3.40 -5.73 1.43
N VAL A 40 2.40 -5.62 2.28
CA VAL A 40 1.75 -4.36 2.65
C VAL A 40 1.76 -4.18 4.16
N ALA A 41 2.30 -3.05 4.64
CA ALA A 41 2.23 -2.71 6.04
C ALA A 41 0.77 -2.62 6.52
N ALA A 42 0.47 -3.22 7.66
CA ALA A 42 -0.88 -3.46 8.15
C ALA A 42 -1.74 -2.20 8.36
N ASN A 43 -1.11 -1.04 8.57
CA ASN A 43 -1.81 0.26 8.63
C ASN A 43 -2.46 0.65 7.29
N PHE A 44 -1.94 0.11 6.17
CA PHE A 44 -2.38 0.46 4.83
C PHE A 44 -3.37 -0.55 4.23
N THR A 45 -3.92 -1.47 5.05
CA THR A 45 -4.81 -2.55 4.61
C THR A 45 -6.03 -2.04 3.83
N ALA A 46 -6.84 -1.18 4.43
CA ALA A 46 -8.09 -0.73 3.80
C ALA A 46 -7.86 0.11 2.52
N PRO A 47 -6.96 1.11 2.49
CA PRO A 47 -6.67 1.82 1.25
C PRO A 47 -6.07 0.92 0.18
N MET A 48 -5.16 -0.02 0.52
CA MET A 48 -4.56 -0.91 -0.47
C MET A 48 -5.56 -1.88 -1.09
N GLN A 49 -6.54 -2.37 -0.33
CA GLN A 49 -7.62 -3.19 -0.88
C GLN A 49 -8.43 -2.42 -1.92
N LYS A 50 -8.78 -1.14 -1.67
CA LYS A 50 -9.46 -0.28 -2.65
C LYS A 50 -8.57 0.02 -3.87
N ILE A 51 -7.27 0.27 -3.65
CA ILE A 51 -6.30 0.50 -4.73
C ILE A 51 -6.14 -0.76 -5.59
N ALA A 52 -6.02 -1.93 -4.98
CA ALA A 52 -5.88 -3.21 -5.70
C ALA A 52 -7.10 -3.50 -6.59
N ALA A 53 -8.31 -3.29 -6.09
CA ALA A 53 -9.53 -3.44 -6.88
C ALA A 53 -9.59 -2.45 -8.06
N ALA A 54 -9.18 -1.19 -7.83
CA ALA A 54 -9.11 -0.19 -8.88
C ALA A 54 -8.01 -0.50 -9.90
N PHE A 55 -6.85 -0.98 -9.46
CA PHE A 55 -5.74 -1.40 -10.30
C PHE A 55 -6.15 -2.56 -11.22
N GLU A 56 -6.82 -3.58 -10.66
CA GLU A 56 -7.31 -4.73 -11.43
C GLU A 56 -8.34 -4.29 -12.48
N ALA A 57 -9.28 -3.42 -12.11
CA ALA A 57 -10.29 -2.90 -13.04
C ALA A 57 -9.68 -2.08 -14.19
N ASP A 58 -8.62 -1.30 -13.92
CA ASP A 58 -8.01 -0.39 -14.88
C ASP A 58 -6.96 -1.07 -15.79
N THR A 59 -6.30 -2.14 -15.29
CA THR A 59 -5.16 -2.75 -15.96
C THR A 59 -5.32 -4.22 -16.33
N GLY A 60 -6.28 -4.91 -15.71
CA GLY A 60 -6.43 -6.36 -15.78
C GLY A 60 -5.43 -7.15 -14.92
N HIS A 61 -4.38 -6.51 -14.38
CA HIS A 61 -3.42 -7.17 -13.48
C HIS A 61 -3.97 -7.26 -12.06
N LYS A 62 -3.61 -8.31 -11.33
CA LYS A 62 -4.07 -8.54 -9.97
C LYS A 62 -2.95 -8.33 -8.95
N ALA A 63 -3.20 -7.54 -7.91
CA ALA A 63 -2.33 -7.46 -6.74
C ALA A 63 -2.77 -8.48 -5.69
N GLU A 64 -1.90 -9.43 -5.34
CA GLU A 64 -2.09 -10.40 -4.27
C GLU A 64 -1.49 -9.84 -2.98
N LEU A 65 -2.35 -9.47 -2.03
CA LEU A 65 -1.96 -8.67 -0.87
C LEU A 65 -1.70 -9.55 0.35
N SER A 66 -0.52 -9.37 0.95
CA SER A 66 -0.18 -9.90 2.28
C SER A 66 0.00 -8.74 3.25
N PHE A 67 -0.64 -8.81 4.43
CA PHE A 67 -0.62 -7.73 5.41
C PHE A 67 0.15 -8.13 6.67
N GLY A 68 1.02 -7.23 7.16
CA GLY A 68 1.84 -7.51 8.33
C GLY A 68 2.65 -6.32 8.83
N ALA A 69 3.55 -6.56 9.78
CA ALA A 69 4.50 -5.56 10.23
C ALA A 69 5.66 -5.40 9.22
N THR A 70 6.10 -4.16 8.99
CA THR A 70 7.24 -3.84 8.10
C THR A 70 8.48 -4.67 8.44
N GLY A 71 8.85 -4.78 9.71
CA GLY A 71 10.01 -5.55 10.15
C GLY A 71 9.88 -7.06 9.92
N LYS A 72 8.65 -7.63 9.95
CA LYS A 72 8.42 -9.03 9.58
C LYS A 72 8.60 -9.25 8.08
N PHE A 73 8.10 -8.33 7.25
CA PHE A 73 8.31 -8.39 5.80
C PHE A 73 9.78 -8.24 5.44
N TYR A 74 10.51 -7.34 6.11
CA TYR A 74 11.95 -7.27 5.93
C TYR A 74 12.62 -8.63 6.16
N ALA A 75 12.33 -9.30 7.29
CA ALA A 75 12.88 -10.62 7.58
C ALA A 75 12.48 -11.67 6.54
N GLN A 76 11.21 -11.70 6.10
CA GLN A 76 10.74 -12.63 5.07
C GLN A 76 11.45 -12.40 3.72
N ILE A 77 11.58 -11.14 3.29
CA ILE A 77 12.23 -10.77 2.02
C ILE A 77 13.70 -11.18 2.04
N THR A 78 14.44 -10.91 3.11
CA THR A 78 15.85 -11.30 3.24
C THR A 78 16.06 -12.80 3.34
N HIS A 79 15.01 -13.58 3.65
CA HIS A 79 14.99 -15.04 3.61
C HIS A 79 14.35 -15.61 2.33
N GLY A 80 14.18 -14.79 1.28
CA GLY A 80 13.79 -15.26 -0.05
C GLY A 80 12.29 -15.37 -0.28
N ALA A 81 11.43 -14.70 0.52
CA ALA A 81 10.00 -14.63 0.22
C ALA A 81 9.76 -13.97 -1.16
N PRO A 82 8.85 -14.53 -2.01
CA PRO A 82 8.72 -14.14 -3.40
C PRO A 82 7.88 -12.88 -3.63
N PHE A 83 7.86 -11.95 -2.68
CA PHE A 83 7.20 -10.67 -2.88
C PHE A 83 7.87 -9.86 -3.99
N GLN A 84 7.06 -9.22 -4.81
CA GLN A 84 7.51 -8.39 -5.92
C GLN A 84 7.50 -6.89 -5.58
N VAL A 85 6.62 -6.47 -4.68
CA VAL A 85 6.50 -5.08 -4.21
C VAL A 85 6.37 -5.08 -2.68
N LEU A 86 7.03 -4.13 -2.03
CA LEU A 86 6.84 -3.82 -0.62
C LEU A 86 6.26 -2.40 -0.48
N LEU A 87 5.17 -2.27 0.27
CA LEU A 87 4.68 -1.01 0.81
C LEU A 87 4.97 -1.00 2.31
N ALA A 88 6.07 -0.36 2.70
CA ALA A 88 6.51 -0.26 4.10
C ALA A 88 5.78 0.87 4.84
N ALA A 89 5.73 0.80 6.16
CA ALA A 89 5.24 1.90 7.00
C ALA A 89 6.37 2.84 7.48
N ASP A 90 7.57 2.69 6.93
CA ASP A 90 8.73 3.56 7.11
C ASP A 90 9.47 3.76 5.79
N ASP A 91 10.45 4.65 5.77
CA ASP A 91 11.36 4.91 4.65
C ASP A 91 12.70 4.18 4.80
N THR A 92 13.05 3.75 6.00
CA THR A 92 14.35 3.15 6.33
C THR A 92 14.46 1.69 5.88
N THR A 93 13.40 0.91 5.99
CA THR A 93 13.38 -0.49 5.55
C THR A 93 13.57 -0.62 4.03
N PRO A 94 12.86 0.14 3.15
CA PRO A 94 13.12 0.13 1.72
C PRO A 94 14.55 0.58 1.35
N VAL A 95 15.10 1.61 2.00
CA VAL A 95 16.51 2.03 1.81
C VAL A 95 17.47 0.89 2.15
N ARG A 96 17.20 0.18 3.25
CA ARG A 96 18.02 -0.94 3.68
C ARG A 96 17.97 -2.09 2.67
N LEU A 97 16.79 -2.44 2.14
CA LEU A 97 16.62 -3.47 1.13
C LEU A 97 17.32 -3.13 -0.20
N GLU A 98 17.30 -1.86 -0.62
CA GLU A 98 18.07 -1.40 -1.79
C GLU A 98 19.58 -1.59 -1.56
N ARG A 99 20.11 -1.17 -0.41
CA ARG A 99 21.53 -1.29 -0.07
C ARG A 99 21.99 -2.75 0.02
N GLU A 100 21.11 -3.65 0.48
CA GLU A 100 21.39 -5.08 0.62
C GLU A 100 21.12 -5.87 -0.69
N GLY A 101 20.78 -5.21 -1.80
CA GLY A 101 20.53 -5.83 -3.10
C GLY A 101 19.24 -6.67 -3.14
N GLN A 102 18.29 -6.46 -2.23
CA GLN A 102 17.00 -7.13 -2.18
C GLN A 102 15.91 -6.39 -2.95
N ALA A 103 16.15 -5.13 -3.28
CA ALA A 103 15.25 -4.27 -4.04
C ALA A 103 15.93 -3.68 -5.27
N VAL A 104 15.14 -3.30 -6.25
CA VAL A 104 15.61 -2.67 -7.49
C VAL A 104 15.94 -1.20 -7.21
N ALA A 105 17.19 -0.81 -7.42
CA ALA A 105 17.67 0.53 -7.16
C ALA A 105 16.85 1.60 -7.88
N ASN A 106 16.66 2.76 -7.23
CA ASN A 106 15.94 3.92 -7.74
C ASN A 106 14.44 3.68 -8.05
N THR A 107 13.85 2.63 -7.51
CA THR A 107 12.40 2.40 -7.63
C THR A 107 11.60 2.90 -6.45
N ARG A 108 12.28 3.17 -5.32
CA ARG A 108 11.68 3.63 -4.07
C ARG A 108 11.08 5.03 -4.20
N PHE A 109 9.93 5.22 -3.56
CA PHE A 109 9.31 6.54 -3.38
C PHE A 109 8.36 6.54 -2.17
N THR A 110 8.17 7.71 -1.56
CA THR A 110 7.18 7.91 -0.50
C THR A 110 5.78 7.93 -1.13
N TYR A 111 4.96 6.94 -0.76
CA TYR A 111 3.58 6.84 -1.25
C TYR A 111 2.57 7.47 -0.29
N ALA A 112 2.93 7.65 0.98
CA ALA A 112 2.06 8.24 2.00
C ALA A 112 2.86 8.72 3.22
N VAL A 113 2.33 9.71 3.93
CA VAL A 113 2.78 10.09 5.28
C VAL A 113 1.65 9.79 6.25
N GLY A 114 1.91 8.94 7.24
CA GLY A 114 0.93 8.45 8.19
C GLY A 114 0.70 9.38 9.36
N THR A 115 -0.47 9.27 9.99
CA THR A 115 -0.83 9.98 11.21
C THR A 115 -1.10 8.98 12.33
N LEU A 116 -0.42 9.17 13.47
CA LEU A 116 -0.66 8.43 14.70
C LEU A 116 -1.83 9.05 15.47
N VAL A 117 -2.70 8.21 16.01
CA VAL A 117 -3.78 8.64 16.91
C VAL A 117 -3.80 7.78 18.16
N LEU A 118 -4.11 8.37 19.32
CA LEU A 118 -4.60 7.63 20.47
C LEU A 118 -6.10 7.49 20.29
N TRP A 119 -6.62 6.27 20.29
CA TRP A 119 -8.01 5.97 20.01
C TRP A 119 -8.63 5.04 21.05
N SER A 120 -9.92 5.24 21.31
CA SER A 120 -10.78 4.34 22.06
C SER A 120 -12.04 4.05 21.24
N ALA A 121 -12.56 2.83 21.32
CA ALA A 121 -13.86 2.48 20.76
C ALA A 121 -15.02 3.16 21.49
N GLN A 122 -14.79 3.69 22.69
CA GLN A 122 -15.79 4.38 23.50
C GLN A 122 -15.86 5.87 23.13
N PRO A 123 -17.05 6.40 22.82
CA PRO A 123 -17.22 7.84 22.61
C PRO A 123 -16.83 8.65 23.85
N GLY A 124 -16.07 9.74 23.64
CA GLY A 124 -15.68 10.66 24.70
C GLY A 124 -14.62 10.15 25.69
N TYR A 125 -14.11 8.92 25.53
CA TYR A 125 -13.08 8.35 26.41
C TYR A 125 -11.71 9.01 26.21
N VAL A 126 -11.38 9.35 24.98
CA VAL A 126 -10.16 10.09 24.61
C VAL A 126 -10.58 11.49 24.18
N ASP A 127 -10.10 12.51 24.89
CA ASP A 127 -10.31 13.92 24.52
C ASP A 127 -9.33 14.38 23.42
N ALA A 128 -9.56 15.59 22.91
CA ALA A 128 -8.75 16.14 21.81
C ALA A 128 -7.29 16.47 22.20
N GLN A 129 -6.91 16.36 23.47
CA GLN A 129 -5.58 16.63 24.03
C GLN A 129 -4.88 15.35 24.51
N GLY A 130 -5.57 14.21 24.55
CA GLY A 130 -5.05 12.95 25.06
C GLY A 130 -4.79 12.98 26.59
N ALA A 131 -5.53 13.80 27.33
CA ALA A 131 -5.32 13.99 28.77
C ALA A 131 -5.42 12.69 29.58
N VAL A 132 -6.20 11.72 29.10
CA VAL A 132 -6.32 10.38 29.70
C VAL A 132 -4.98 9.67 29.89
N LEU A 133 -3.98 9.92 29.05
CA LEU A 133 -2.63 9.37 29.23
C LEU A 133 -1.97 9.83 30.52
N LYS A 134 -2.18 11.10 30.91
CA LYS A 134 -1.59 11.68 32.14
C LYS A 134 -2.31 11.22 33.40
N THR A 135 -3.64 11.09 33.35
CA THR A 135 -4.41 10.60 34.50
C THR A 135 -4.11 9.13 34.79
N GLY A 136 -3.81 8.37 33.73
CA GLY A 136 -3.51 6.94 33.83
C GLY A 136 -4.70 6.12 34.32
N ASP A 137 -5.92 6.62 34.19
CA ASP A 137 -7.13 5.94 34.67
C ASP A 137 -7.61 4.90 33.64
N PHE A 138 -6.73 3.93 33.37
CA PHE A 138 -7.00 2.79 32.51
C PHE A 138 -6.12 1.60 32.90
N LYS A 139 -6.61 0.40 32.65
CA LYS A 139 -5.89 -0.84 32.99
C LYS A 139 -4.84 -1.22 31.93
N HIS A 140 -5.16 -1.02 30.66
CA HIS A 140 -4.33 -1.42 29.52
C HIS A 140 -4.22 -0.30 28.48
N LEU A 141 -3.02 -0.16 27.88
CA LEU A 141 -2.73 0.72 26.76
C LEU A 141 -2.16 -0.13 25.62
N ALA A 142 -2.90 -0.21 24.52
CA ALA A 142 -2.45 -0.99 23.37
C ALA A 142 -1.47 -0.18 22.50
N LEU A 143 -0.38 -0.81 22.08
CA LEU A 143 0.56 -0.28 21.11
C LEU A 143 1.18 -1.42 20.27
N ALA A 144 1.64 -1.13 19.08
CA ALA A 144 2.34 -2.11 18.26
C ALA A 144 3.78 -2.30 18.75
N ASN A 145 4.36 -3.47 18.46
CA ASN A 145 5.75 -3.74 18.80
C ASN A 145 6.69 -2.74 18.13
N PRO A 146 7.39 -1.86 18.87
CA PRO A 146 8.23 -0.80 18.29
C PRO A 146 9.44 -1.33 17.50
N LYS A 147 9.85 -2.58 17.73
CA LYS A 147 10.95 -3.22 17.00
C LYS A 147 10.53 -3.71 15.60
N LEU A 148 9.23 -3.85 15.36
CA LEU A 148 8.68 -4.44 14.12
C LEU A 148 7.77 -3.48 13.35
N ALA A 149 7.14 -2.53 14.05
CA ALA A 149 6.10 -1.69 13.50
C ALA A 149 6.42 -0.20 13.71
N PRO A 150 6.56 0.60 12.65
CA PRO A 150 6.88 2.03 12.73
C PRO A 150 5.88 2.84 13.56
N TYR A 151 4.58 2.52 13.51
CA TYR A 151 3.59 3.14 14.38
C TYR A 151 3.79 2.82 15.87
N GLY A 152 4.34 1.65 16.18
CA GLY A 152 4.75 1.30 17.54
C GLY A 152 5.95 2.12 18.01
N LEU A 153 6.93 2.32 17.14
CA LEU A 153 8.08 3.22 17.42
C LEU A 153 7.60 4.66 17.65
N ALA A 154 6.73 5.18 16.79
CA ALA A 154 6.15 6.51 16.98
C ALA A 154 5.39 6.63 18.31
N ALA A 155 4.62 5.62 18.71
CA ALA A 155 3.92 5.59 20.00
C ALA A 155 4.89 5.65 21.20
N THR A 156 6.00 4.91 21.16
CA THR A 156 7.02 4.99 22.21
C THR A 156 7.69 6.35 22.27
N GLN A 157 8.00 6.97 21.11
CA GLN A 157 8.54 8.34 21.05
C GLN A 157 7.58 9.36 21.70
N VAL A 158 6.28 9.22 21.47
CA VAL A 158 5.26 10.09 22.09
C VAL A 158 5.32 9.96 23.61
N LEU A 159 5.30 8.72 24.14
CA LEU A 159 5.32 8.47 25.57
C LEU A 159 6.62 8.96 26.20
N ASP A 160 7.76 8.80 25.54
CA ASP A 160 9.07 9.29 25.98
C ASP A 160 9.08 10.84 26.06
N LYS A 161 8.62 11.52 25.00
CA LYS A 161 8.55 13.00 24.98
C LYS A 161 7.57 13.57 26.01
N LEU A 162 6.53 12.83 26.36
CA LEU A 162 5.60 13.21 27.43
C LEU A 162 6.08 12.84 28.84
N GLY A 163 7.20 12.09 28.96
CA GLY A 163 7.72 11.61 30.23
C GLY A 163 6.86 10.53 30.87
N LEU A 164 6.04 9.79 30.11
CA LEU A 164 5.05 8.84 30.61
C LEU A 164 5.46 7.37 30.45
N THR A 165 6.57 7.08 29.79
CA THR A 165 6.98 5.70 29.47
C THR A 165 7.10 4.84 30.73
N ALA A 166 7.86 5.26 31.72
CA ALA A 166 8.07 4.47 32.94
C ALA A 166 6.75 4.21 33.72
N GLN A 167 5.86 5.20 33.77
CA GLN A 167 4.58 5.10 34.45
C GLN A 167 3.62 4.13 33.72
N LEU A 168 3.60 4.16 32.37
CA LEU A 168 2.61 3.45 31.57
C LEU A 168 3.09 2.09 31.06
N GLN A 169 4.40 1.84 31.01
CA GLN A 169 4.98 0.58 30.55
C GLN A 169 4.36 -0.68 31.20
N PRO A 170 4.07 -0.73 32.51
CA PRO A 170 3.42 -1.89 33.11
C PRO A 170 2.00 -2.19 32.59
N ARG A 171 1.39 -1.23 31.88
CA ARG A 171 0.03 -1.33 31.32
C ARG A 171 0.03 -1.66 29.82
N PHE A 172 1.20 -1.81 29.20
CA PHE A 172 1.29 -2.04 27.77
C PHE A 172 0.75 -3.42 27.38
N VAL A 173 -0.14 -3.41 26.40
CA VAL A 173 -0.55 -4.59 25.64
C VAL A 173 -0.01 -4.44 24.22
N GLN A 174 0.94 -5.30 23.90
CA GLN A 174 1.71 -5.16 22.66
C GLN A 174 1.16 -6.05 21.56
N GLY A 175 0.71 -5.43 20.45
CA GLY A 175 0.40 -6.12 19.19
C GLY A 175 1.66 -6.35 18.35
N GLU A 176 1.72 -7.43 17.61
CA GLU A 176 2.82 -7.68 16.66
C GLU A 176 2.88 -6.63 15.53
N ASN A 177 1.73 -6.09 15.17
CA ASN A 177 1.56 -5.04 14.17
C ASN A 177 0.42 -4.11 14.57
N ILE A 178 0.24 -3.03 13.80
CA ILE A 178 -0.77 -2.02 14.13
C ILE A 178 -2.22 -2.52 13.93
N ALA A 179 -2.46 -3.53 13.08
CA ALA A 179 -3.80 -4.09 12.93
C ALA A 179 -4.20 -4.91 14.16
N GLN A 180 -3.30 -5.71 14.73
CA GLN A 180 -3.56 -6.42 15.97
C GLN A 180 -3.76 -5.44 17.15
N THR A 181 -2.99 -4.36 17.18
CA THR A 181 -3.15 -3.29 18.17
C THR A 181 -4.54 -2.66 18.08
N PHE A 182 -5.00 -2.34 16.88
CA PHE A 182 -6.36 -1.85 16.66
C PHE A 182 -7.42 -2.85 17.14
N GLN A 183 -7.24 -4.15 16.87
CA GLN A 183 -8.18 -5.18 17.35
C GLN A 183 -8.26 -5.24 18.86
N PHE A 184 -7.16 -5.10 19.62
CA PHE A 184 -7.21 -5.06 21.06
C PHE A 184 -8.11 -3.95 21.60
N VAL A 185 -8.10 -2.78 20.96
CA VAL A 185 -8.97 -1.65 21.34
C VAL A 185 -10.40 -1.86 20.84
N ALA A 186 -10.57 -2.27 19.60
CA ALA A 186 -11.89 -2.45 18.98
C ALA A 186 -12.74 -3.53 19.69
N THR A 187 -12.09 -4.55 20.25
CA THR A 187 -12.75 -5.66 20.98
C THR A 187 -12.84 -5.42 22.48
N GLY A 188 -12.33 -4.27 23.01
CA GLY A 188 -12.36 -3.93 24.43
C GLY A 188 -11.30 -4.63 25.30
N ASN A 189 -10.35 -5.37 24.70
CA ASN A 189 -9.23 -5.95 25.44
C ASN A 189 -8.27 -4.88 26.01
N ALA A 190 -8.25 -3.71 25.39
CA ALA A 190 -7.64 -2.49 25.93
C ALA A 190 -8.65 -1.34 25.73
N PRO A 191 -8.85 -0.48 26.74
CA PRO A 191 -9.81 0.64 26.61
C PRO A 191 -9.36 1.71 25.63
N LEU A 192 -8.05 1.81 25.37
CA LEU A 192 -7.46 2.74 24.40
C LEU A 192 -6.13 2.18 23.87
N GLY A 193 -5.67 2.74 22.76
CA GLY A 193 -4.38 2.39 22.19
C GLY A 193 -3.92 3.37 21.12
N PHE A 194 -2.62 3.32 20.80
CA PHE A 194 -2.05 4.04 19.67
C PHE A 194 -2.27 3.24 18.39
N VAL A 195 -3.01 3.84 17.44
CA VAL A 195 -3.37 3.22 16.16
C VAL A 195 -3.08 4.17 15.01
N ALA A 196 -3.13 3.67 13.78
CA ALA A 196 -3.04 4.52 12.60
C ALA A 196 -4.38 5.21 12.34
N LEU A 197 -4.36 6.50 11.97
CA LEU A 197 -5.57 7.23 11.63
C LEU A 197 -6.41 6.50 10.56
N SER A 198 -5.76 5.88 9.58
CA SER A 198 -6.38 5.10 8.50
C SER A 198 -7.23 3.91 8.96
N GLN A 199 -7.04 3.43 10.18
CA GLN A 199 -7.81 2.31 10.73
C GLN A 199 -9.15 2.76 11.33
N VAL A 200 -9.25 4.04 11.69
CA VAL A 200 -10.41 4.62 12.39
C VAL A 200 -11.11 5.72 11.59
N MET A 201 -10.52 6.14 10.48
CA MET A 201 -11.01 7.20 9.60
C MET A 201 -11.41 6.67 8.24
N GLU A 202 -12.52 7.16 7.72
CA GLU A 202 -12.96 6.98 6.34
C GLU A 202 -13.67 8.26 5.90
N ASP A 203 -13.44 8.69 4.66
CA ASP A 203 -14.02 9.91 4.07
C ASP A 203 -13.87 11.15 4.96
N GLY A 204 -12.68 11.31 5.55
CA GLY A 204 -12.32 12.47 6.37
C GLY A 204 -12.89 12.49 7.80
N LYS A 205 -13.62 11.44 8.22
CA LYS A 205 -14.27 11.39 9.54
C LYS A 205 -13.82 10.16 10.33
N ILE A 206 -13.66 10.31 11.64
CA ILE A 206 -13.51 9.17 12.56
C ILE A 206 -14.85 8.44 12.63
N ARG A 207 -14.86 7.16 12.32
CA ARG A 207 -16.08 6.36 12.17
C ARG A 207 -16.78 6.07 13.48
N THR A 208 -16.02 5.75 14.53
CA THR A 208 -16.53 5.35 15.84
C THR A 208 -15.57 5.75 16.95
N GLY A 209 -16.07 5.86 18.16
CA GLY A 209 -15.26 6.10 19.35
C GLY A 209 -14.79 7.54 19.48
N SER A 210 -13.63 7.70 20.08
CA SER A 210 -13.00 9.00 20.33
C SER A 210 -11.51 8.92 20.11
N ALA A 211 -10.89 10.01 19.66
CA ALA A 211 -9.47 10.01 19.31
C ALA A 211 -8.79 11.34 19.59
N TRP A 212 -7.53 11.25 19.96
CA TRP A 212 -6.57 12.33 19.95
C TRP A 212 -5.61 12.15 18.76
N ARG A 213 -5.61 13.09 17.82
CA ARG A 213 -4.57 13.14 16.78
C ARG A 213 -3.28 13.60 17.41
N VAL A 214 -2.27 12.73 17.40
CA VAL A 214 -0.99 13.04 18.03
C VAL A 214 -0.30 14.18 17.27
N PRO A 215 0.12 15.27 17.95
CA PRO A 215 0.88 16.35 17.31
C PRO A 215 2.19 15.86 16.69
N ALA A 216 2.50 16.34 15.50
CA ALA A 216 3.66 15.90 14.72
C ALA A 216 5.02 16.10 15.43
N HIS A 217 5.13 17.03 16.37
CA HIS A 217 6.37 17.26 17.12
C HIS A 217 6.65 16.21 18.21
N LEU A 218 5.69 15.34 18.52
CA LEU A 218 5.82 14.29 19.53
C LEU A 218 6.43 12.98 19.01
N HIS A 219 6.59 12.82 17.71
CA HIS A 219 7.26 11.66 17.11
C HIS A 219 7.90 12.05 15.76
N ASP A 220 8.75 11.20 15.24
CA ASP A 220 9.29 11.39 13.90
C ASP A 220 8.20 11.19 12.83
N PRO A 221 8.28 11.85 11.67
CA PRO A 221 7.33 11.67 10.59
C PRO A 221 7.24 10.20 10.15
N ILE A 222 6.04 9.65 10.05
CA ILE A 222 5.81 8.27 9.59
C ILE A 222 5.75 8.28 8.05
N ARG A 223 6.92 8.48 7.41
CA ARG A 223 7.06 8.40 5.95
C ARG A 223 7.01 6.95 5.52
N GLN A 224 6.16 6.65 4.54
CA GLN A 224 5.91 5.29 4.10
C GLN A 224 6.33 5.16 2.65
N ASP A 225 7.32 4.30 2.41
CA ASP A 225 7.89 4.12 1.09
C ASP A 225 7.45 2.79 0.46
N ALA A 226 7.18 2.86 -0.85
CA ALA A 226 7.03 1.69 -1.70
C ALA A 226 8.34 1.42 -2.44
N VAL A 227 8.65 0.15 -2.67
CA VAL A 227 9.82 -0.27 -3.43
C VAL A 227 9.53 -1.53 -4.24
N LEU A 228 10.09 -1.61 -5.45
CA LEU A 228 10.09 -2.82 -6.27
C LEU A 228 11.17 -3.78 -5.75
N LEU A 229 10.80 -4.99 -5.39
CA LEU A 229 11.71 -6.01 -4.90
C LEU A 229 12.37 -6.77 -6.06
N LEU A 230 13.50 -7.40 -5.80
CA LEU A 230 14.28 -8.09 -6.82
C LEU A 230 13.50 -9.18 -7.59
N PRO A 231 12.61 -10.00 -6.95
CA PRO A 231 11.76 -10.94 -7.69
C PRO A 231 10.82 -10.28 -8.71
N GLY A 232 10.48 -8.99 -8.51
CA GLY A 232 9.61 -8.23 -9.41
C GLY A 232 10.35 -7.45 -10.50
N LYS A 233 11.68 -7.51 -10.58
CA LYS A 233 12.50 -6.66 -11.46
C LYS A 233 12.07 -6.69 -12.93
N ASP A 234 11.67 -7.85 -13.43
CA ASP A 234 11.27 -8.08 -14.83
C ASP A 234 9.73 -8.17 -14.99
N SER A 235 8.95 -8.02 -13.92
CA SER A 235 7.50 -8.06 -13.93
C SER A 235 6.91 -6.73 -14.43
N ALA A 236 6.25 -6.76 -15.60
CA ALA A 236 5.53 -5.60 -16.13
C ALA A 236 4.37 -5.19 -15.21
N ALA A 237 3.67 -6.16 -14.63
CA ALA A 237 2.56 -5.93 -13.70
C ALA A 237 3.02 -5.29 -12.39
N ALA A 238 4.18 -5.71 -11.82
CA ALA A 238 4.74 -5.07 -10.62
C ALA A 238 5.14 -3.61 -10.89
N ARG A 239 5.74 -3.32 -12.05
CA ARG A 239 6.05 -1.95 -12.48
C ARG A 239 4.79 -1.13 -12.72
N ALA A 240 3.75 -1.72 -13.32
CA ALA A 240 2.46 -1.08 -13.50
C ALA A 240 1.83 -0.71 -12.14
N LEU A 241 1.88 -1.60 -11.13
CA LEU A 241 1.41 -1.31 -9.78
C LEU A 241 2.19 -0.17 -9.12
N MET A 242 3.53 -0.16 -9.23
CA MET A 242 4.38 0.93 -8.70
C MET A 242 4.03 2.28 -9.33
N ASN A 243 3.70 2.31 -10.62
CA ASN A 243 3.25 3.52 -11.32
C ASN A 243 1.82 3.90 -10.91
N TYR A 244 0.93 2.91 -10.77
CA TYR A 244 -0.46 3.12 -10.35
C TYR A 244 -0.58 3.76 -8.98
N LEU A 245 0.28 3.38 -8.02
CA LEU A 245 0.35 3.99 -6.69
C LEU A 245 0.63 5.52 -6.72
N ARG A 246 1.23 6.03 -7.82
CA ARG A 246 1.47 7.47 -8.04
C ARG A 246 0.33 8.18 -8.76
N SER A 247 -0.67 7.45 -9.26
CA SER A 247 -1.80 8.02 -10.00
C SER A 247 -2.70 8.87 -9.11
N ASP A 248 -3.42 9.81 -9.72
CA ASP A 248 -4.40 10.65 -9.01
C ASP A 248 -5.48 9.81 -8.35
N ARG A 249 -5.90 8.71 -8.98
CA ARG A 249 -6.89 7.79 -8.43
C ARG A 249 -6.40 7.12 -7.15
N ALA A 250 -5.18 6.59 -7.14
CA ALA A 250 -4.59 6.00 -5.94
C ALA A 250 -4.37 7.07 -4.84
N ARG A 251 -3.87 8.25 -5.21
CA ARG A 251 -3.66 9.37 -4.28
C ARG A 251 -4.98 9.83 -3.63
N ALA A 252 -6.05 9.93 -4.39
CA ALA A 252 -7.38 10.26 -3.84
C ALA A 252 -7.86 9.22 -2.81
N ILE A 253 -7.68 7.92 -3.10
CA ILE A 253 -7.97 6.85 -2.14
C ILE A 253 -7.13 7.01 -0.87
N ILE A 254 -5.82 7.23 -1.01
CA ILE A 254 -4.88 7.38 0.11
C ILE A 254 -5.32 8.55 1.00
N GLN A 255 -5.65 9.70 0.42
CA GLN A 255 -6.10 10.89 1.15
C GLN A 255 -7.43 10.67 1.89
N ALA A 256 -8.37 9.91 1.31
CA ALA A 256 -9.66 9.61 1.96
C ALA A 256 -9.49 8.86 3.29
N TYR A 257 -8.38 8.13 3.47
CA TYR A 257 -8.01 7.46 4.72
C TYR A 257 -7.11 8.29 5.64
N GLY A 258 -6.95 9.60 5.39
CA GLY A 258 -6.24 10.53 6.28
C GLY A 258 -4.73 10.55 6.16
N TYR A 259 -4.18 9.99 5.10
CA TYR A 259 -2.76 10.16 4.76
C TYR A 259 -2.50 11.50 4.07
N SER A 260 -1.26 12.00 4.20
CA SER A 260 -0.71 13.13 3.43
C SER A 260 0.46 12.65 2.54
N PHE A 261 1.05 13.60 1.79
CA PHE A 261 2.19 13.33 0.89
C PHE A 261 3.35 14.28 1.19
#